data_c9e961ec6c2b196bfff9696e670c225a
#
_entry.id   c9e961ec6c2b196bfff9696e670c225a
#
_cell.length_a   1.000
_cell.length_b   1.000
_cell.length_c   1.000
_cell.angle_alpha   90.00
_cell.angle_beta   90.00
_cell.angle_gamma   90.00
#
_symmetry.space_group_name_H-M   'P 1'
#
loop_
_entity.id
_entity.type
_entity.pdbx_description
1 polymer ?
#
loop_
_entity_poly.entity_id
_entity_poly.type
_entity_poly.pdbx_seq_one_letter_code
_entity_poly.pdbx_strand_id
1 'polypeptide(L)'
;QRGRETAERYGVGTILFRRCDGLADVRADEVDTVVIAGMGGDLIARILAAAPWTKQAQLILQPMTAQEDLRRWLLENGYRIAKETLAQEGKKLYVILSATGGSSTPYTPGELWAGRQTQGEDSPHRLAYLTDLIRRRRRALEGMERGSAPDPAALAAERALIDELEATKETWKTWQR
;
A
#
# COMPACT_ATOMS: atom_id res chain seq x y z
N GLN A 1 24.34 -8.22 9.10
CA GLN A 1 25.12 -8.10 10.33
C GLN A 1 24.24 -7.59 11.49
N ARG A 2 23.66 -6.38 11.40
CA ARG A 2 22.82 -5.77 12.46
C ARG A 2 21.65 -6.65 12.94
N GLY A 3 20.97 -7.35 12.04
CA GLY A 3 19.88 -8.25 12.41
C GLY A 3 20.33 -9.40 13.31
N ARG A 4 21.51 -9.99 13.04
CA ARG A 4 22.09 -11.05 13.90
C ARG A 4 22.45 -10.52 15.27
N GLU A 5 23.14 -9.38 15.33
CA GLU A 5 23.48 -8.71 16.60
C GLU A 5 22.25 -8.37 17.44
N THR A 6 21.16 -7.97 16.78
CA THR A 6 19.88 -7.70 17.47
C THR A 6 19.26 -8.99 18.01
N ALA A 7 19.20 -10.06 17.21
CA ALA A 7 18.65 -11.35 17.63
C ALA A 7 19.44 -11.93 18.82
N GLU A 8 20.76 -11.87 18.77
CA GLU A 8 21.65 -12.29 19.88
C GLU A 8 21.37 -11.49 21.14
N ARG A 9 21.26 -10.15 21.03
CA ARG A 9 20.96 -9.26 22.17
C ARG A 9 19.64 -9.63 22.88
N TYR A 10 18.65 -10.06 22.12
CA TYR A 10 17.33 -10.44 22.66
C TYR A 10 17.18 -11.94 22.88
N GLY A 11 18.25 -12.74 22.73
CA GLY A 11 18.23 -14.18 22.98
C GLY A 11 17.37 -14.98 22.01
N VAL A 12 17.13 -14.45 20.79
CA VAL A 12 16.30 -15.10 19.77
C VAL A 12 17.17 -15.94 18.85
N GLY A 13 17.21 -17.27 19.09
CA GLY A 13 18.02 -18.23 18.34
C GLY A 13 17.32 -18.89 17.13
N THR A 14 16.02 -18.66 16.95
CA THR A 14 15.20 -19.35 15.94
C THR A 14 15.18 -18.66 14.58
N ILE A 15 15.81 -17.49 14.44
CA ILE A 15 15.80 -16.71 13.19
C ILE A 15 16.85 -17.26 12.23
N LEU A 16 16.40 -17.68 11.03
CA LEU A 16 17.27 -18.04 9.93
C LEU A 16 17.61 -16.79 9.10
N PHE A 17 18.88 -16.37 9.10
CA PHE A 17 19.35 -15.23 8.32
C PHE A 17 19.89 -15.67 6.98
N ARG A 18 19.30 -15.19 5.88
CA ARG A 18 19.80 -15.35 4.51
C ARG A 18 20.18 -14.00 3.94
N ARG A 19 21.24 -13.97 3.12
CA ARG A 19 21.67 -12.80 2.37
C ARG A 19 21.43 -13.06 0.90
N CYS A 20 20.33 -12.52 0.38
CA CYS A 20 19.94 -12.65 -1.02
C CYS A 20 19.32 -11.35 -1.54
N ASP A 21 19.02 -11.29 -2.82
CA ASP A 21 18.24 -10.23 -3.43
C ASP A 21 16.74 -10.56 -3.26
N GLY A 22 16.05 -9.76 -2.45
CA GLY A 22 14.64 -9.98 -2.15
C GLY A 22 14.36 -11.38 -1.60
N LEU A 23 13.63 -12.19 -2.37
CA LEU A 23 13.20 -13.56 -2.01
C LEU A 23 13.93 -14.66 -2.82
N ALA A 24 15.04 -14.34 -3.50
CA ALA A 24 15.71 -15.24 -4.46
C ALA A 24 16.12 -16.58 -3.84
N ASP A 25 16.52 -16.59 -2.56
CA ASP A 25 16.96 -17.82 -1.86
C ASP A 25 15.87 -18.37 -0.92
N VAL A 26 14.61 -17.92 -1.08
CA VAL A 26 13.46 -18.41 -0.28
C VAL A 26 12.58 -19.29 -1.15
N ARG A 27 12.23 -20.47 -0.66
CA ARG A 27 11.37 -21.43 -1.36
C ARG A 27 9.93 -21.34 -0.85
N ALA A 28 8.98 -21.68 -1.71
CA ALA A 28 7.55 -21.64 -1.39
C ALA A 28 7.16 -22.55 -0.21
N ASP A 29 7.85 -23.67 -0.05
CA ASP A 29 7.58 -24.66 0.99
C ASP A 29 8.19 -24.32 2.37
N GLU A 30 8.94 -23.21 2.45
CA GLU A 30 9.60 -22.79 3.70
C GLU A 30 8.78 -21.76 4.50
N VAL A 31 7.82 -21.08 3.86
CA VAL A 31 7.08 -19.97 4.45
C VAL A 31 5.63 -19.96 4.02
N ASP A 32 4.74 -19.63 4.92
CA ASP A 32 3.32 -19.37 4.69
C ASP A 32 2.97 -17.88 4.65
N THR A 33 3.85 -17.05 5.22
CA THR A 33 3.66 -15.60 5.32
C THR A 33 4.93 -14.85 4.93
N VAL A 34 4.77 -13.83 4.09
CA VAL A 34 5.85 -12.93 3.65
C VAL A 34 5.55 -11.51 4.12
N VAL A 35 6.48 -10.91 4.85
CA VAL A 35 6.40 -9.52 5.31
C VAL A 35 7.43 -8.69 4.57
N ILE A 36 7.01 -7.65 3.83
CA ILE A 36 7.90 -6.68 3.17
C ILE A 36 7.48 -5.28 3.63
N ALA A 37 8.29 -4.67 4.46
CA ALA A 37 7.99 -3.38 5.08
C ALA A 37 9.15 -2.38 4.95
N GLY A 38 8.83 -1.08 4.92
CA GLY A 38 9.82 0.00 4.89
C GLY A 38 10.45 0.25 3.53
N MET A 39 9.85 -0.25 2.44
CA MET A 39 10.34 -0.14 1.06
C MET A 39 9.39 0.66 0.18
N GLY A 40 9.86 1.17 -0.96
CA GLY A 40 8.99 1.77 -1.98
C GLY A 40 8.11 0.71 -2.65
N GLY A 41 6.89 1.08 -3.06
CA GLY A 41 5.94 0.17 -3.72
C GLY A 41 6.53 -0.49 -4.97
N ASP A 42 7.29 0.25 -5.78
CA ASP A 42 7.97 -0.28 -6.97
C ASP A 42 8.98 -1.39 -6.63
N LEU A 43 9.70 -1.24 -5.50
CA LEU A 43 10.65 -2.26 -5.07
C LEU A 43 9.93 -3.50 -4.55
N ILE A 44 8.84 -3.32 -3.81
CA ILE A 44 7.97 -4.42 -3.36
C ILE A 44 7.44 -5.19 -4.57
N ALA A 45 6.89 -4.49 -5.57
CA ALA A 45 6.39 -5.08 -6.80
C ALA A 45 7.47 -5.89 -7.54
N ARG A 46 8.69 -5.37 -7.66
CA ARG A 46 9.82 -6.10 -8.28
C ARG A 46 10.20 -7.36 -7.51
N ILE A 47 10.23 -7.30 -6.18
CA ILE A 47 10.53 -8.47 -5.34
C ILE A 47 9.47 -9.56 -5.54
N LEU A 48 8.19 -9.19 -5.56
CA LEU A 48 7.08 -10.12 -5.77
C LEU A 48 7.06 -10.67 -7.20
N ALA A 49 7.39 -9.85 -8.22
CA ALA A 49 7.50 -10.28 -9.62
C ALA A 49 8.58 -11.37 -9.81
N ALA A 50 9.70 -11.26 -9.08
CA ALA A 50 10.78 -12.25 -9.09
C ALA A 50 10.44 -13.54 -8.30
N ALA A 51 9.38 -13.53 -7.49
CA ALA A 51 8.97 -14.65 -6.64
C ALA A 51 7.47 -14.98 -6.83
N PRO A 52 7.02 -15.47 -8.01
CA PRO A 52 5.61 -15.69 -8.32
C PRO A 52 4.93 -16.72 -7.41
N TRP A 53 5.69 -17.55 -6.72
CA TRP A 53 5.21 -18.48 -5.69
C TRP A 53 4.56 -17.75 -4.50
N THR A 54 4.85 -16.47 -4.29
CA THR A 54 4.25 -15.65 -3.21
C THR A 54 2.73 -15.52 -3.32
N LYS A 55 2.12 -15.86 -4.46
CA LYS A 55 0.67 -16.00 -4.59
C LYS A 55 0.06 -17.10 -3.70
N GLN A 56 0.87 -18.05 -3.25
CA GLN A 56 0.46 -19.13 -2.35
C GLN A 56 0.62 -18.74 -0.87
N ALA A 57 1.28 -17.61 -0.59
CA ALA A 57 1.54 -17.12 0.75
C ALA A 57 0.62 -15.95 1.13
N GLN A 58 0.48 -15.73 2.44
CA GLN A 58 -0.06 -14.50 2.98
C GLN A 58 0.99 -13.39 2.84
N LEU A 59 0.63 -12.25 2.27
CA LEU A 59 1.51 -11.10 2.16
C LEU A 59 1.08 -10.01 3.15
N ILE A 60 2.04 -9.46 3.87
CA ILE A 60 1.89 -8.25 4.68
C ILE A 60 2.88 -7.22 4.12
N LEU A 61 2.36 -6.19 3.46
CA LEU A 61 3.16 -5.22 2.74
C LEU A 61 2.99 -3.83 3.35
N GLN A 62 4.11 -3.14 3.62
CA GLN A 62 4.07 -1.77 4.09
C GLN A 62 4.90 -0.89 3.14
N PRO A 63 4.27 -0.32 2.09
CA PRO A 63 4.93 0.59 1.17
C PRO A 63 5.11 1.99 1.80
N MET A 64 6.33 2.52 1.71
CA MET A 64 6.64 3.89 2.15
C MET A 64 6.24 4.94 1.09
N THR A 65 6.29 4.56 -0.18
CA THR A 65 5.97 5.40 -1.36
C THR A 65 5.27 4.55 -2.42
N ALA A 66 4.75 5.17 -3.48
CA ALA A 66 4.13 4.49 -4.62
C ALA A 66 3.05 3.46 -4.21
N GLN A 67 2.20 3.85 -3.26
CA GLN A 67 1.15 2.97 -2.71
C GLN A 67 0.08 2.65 -3.76
N GLU A 68 -0.28 3.65 -4.55
CA GLU A 68 -1.24 3.52 -5.65
C GLU A 68 -0.72 2.56 -6.72
N ASP A 69 0.55 2.74 -7.14
CA ASP A 69 1.17 1.87 -8.14
C ASP A 69 1.30 0.43 -7.64
N LEU A 70 1.63 0.23 -6.36
CA LEU A 70 1.68 -1.11 -5.77
C LEU A 70 0.29 -1.77 -5.77
N ARG A 71 -0.79 -1.06 -5.41
CA ARG A 71 -2.15 -1.61 -5.47
C ARG A 71 -2.50 -2.02 -6.90
N ARG A 72 -2.27 -1.14 -7.87
CA ARG A 72 -2.49 -1.41 -9.29
C ARG A 72 -1.73 -2.65 -9.73
N TRP A 73 -0.44 -2.71 -9.43
CA TRP A 73 0.41 -3.85 -9.80
C TRP A 73 -0.10 -5.16 -9.18
N LEU A 74 -0.45 -5.17 -7.90
CA LEU A 74 -1.00 -6.36 -7.22
C LEU A 74 -2.23 -6.89 -7.94
N LEU A 75 -3.20 -6.03 -8.23
CA LEU A 75 -4.45 -6.40 -8.90
C LEU A 75 -4.21 -6.93 -10.32
N GLU A 76 -3.33 -6.29 -11.09
CA GLU A 76 -2.98 -6.68 -12.46
C GLU A 76 -2.17 -7.98 -12.51
N ASN A 77 -1.45 -8.31 -11.44
CA ASN A 77 -0.60 -9.50 -11.39
C ASN A 77 -1.21 -10.68 -10.62
N GLY A 78 -2.53 -10.68 -10.43
CA GLY A 78 -3.27 -11.81 -9.87
C GLY A 78 -3.13 -11.96 -8.35
N TYR A 79 -3.00 -10.84 -7.65
CA TYR A 79 -3.16 -10.77 -6.20
C TYR A 79 -4.48 -10.09 -5.83
N ARG A 80 -5.02 -10.50 -4.71
CA ARG A 80 -6.19 -9.88 -4.07
C ARG A 80 -5.73 -9.20 -2.79
N ILE A 81 -6.03 -7.91 -2.67
CA ILE A 81 -5.86 -7.17 -1.42
C ILE A 81 -7.04 -7.55 -0.52
N ALA A 82 -6.76 -8.33 0.52
CA ALA A 82 -7.79 -8.84 1.43
C ALA A 82 -8.19 -7.82 2.49
N LYS A 83 -7.23 -7.00 2.93
CA LYS A 83 -7.44 -5.97 3.96
C LYS A 83 -6.41 -4.87 3.85
N GLU A 84 -6.81 -3.65 4.19
CA GLU A 84 -5.89 -2.53 4.39
C GLU A 84 -6.05 -1.96 5.80
N THR A 85 -4.94 -1.71 6.45
CA THR A 85 -4.91 -1.15 7.82
C THR A 85 -4.03 0.09 7.83
N LEU A 86 -4.39 1.07 8.64
CA LEU A 86 -3.57 2.24 8.90
C LEU A 86 -2.95 2.14 10.29
N ALA A 87 -1.64 2.33 10.38
CA ALA A 87 -0.92 2.43 11.63
C ALA A 87 -0.33 3.84 11.78
N GLN A 88 -0.22 4.32 13.01
CA GLN A 88 0.35 5.63 13.30
C GLN A 88 1.59 5.49 14.19
N GLU A 89 2.66 6.19 13.80
CA GLU A 89 3.84 6.38 14.63
C GLU A 89 4.16 7.88 14.69
N GLY A 90 4.03 8.47 15.84
CA GLY A 90 4.13 9.92 16.00
C GLY A 90 3.12 10.65 15.10
N LYS A 91 3.61 11.45 14.15
CA LYS A 91 2.78 12.18 13.16
C LYS A 91 2.64 11.45 11.81
N LYS A 92 3.29 10.30 11.63
CA LYS A 92 3.29 9.57 10.37
C LYS A 92 2.21 8.50 10.38
N LEU A 93 1.50 8.40 9.25
CA LEU A 93 0.55 7.33 8.98
C LEU A 93 1.16 6.37 7.95
N TYR A 94 1.02 5.09 8.22
CA TYR A 94 1.51 4.00 7.38
C TYR A 94 0.33 3.18 6.88
N VAL A 95 0.35 2.85 5.60
CA VAL A 95 -0.58 1.90 4.99
C VAL A 95 0.02 0.51 5.07
N ILE A 96 -0.75 -0.45 5.55
CA ILE A 96 -0.39 -1.86 5.61
C ILE A 96 -1.39 -2.64 4.78
N LEU A 97 -0.91 -3.33 3.76
CA LEU A 97 -1.72 -4.16 2.86
C LEU A 97 -1.56 -5.62 3.26
N SER A 98 -2.67 -6.31 3.45
CA SER A 98 -2.74 -7.75 3.55
C SER A 98 -3.23 -8.29 2.21
N ALA A 99 -2.43 -9.10 1.53
CA ALA A 99 -2.74 -9.62 0.20
C ALA A 99 -2.44 -11.12 0.08
N THR A 100 -3.04 -11.76 -0.90
CA THR A 100 -2.82 -13.16 -1.26
C THR A 100 -3.11 -13.35 -2.73
N GLY A 101 -2.74 -14.47 -3.33
CA GLY A 101 -3.14 -14.78 -4.70
C GLY A 101 -4.66 -14.79 -4.86
N GLY A 102 -5.13 -14.35 -6.02
CA GLY A 102 -6.54 -14.26 -6.35
C GLY A 102 -6.89 -13.04 -7.18
N SER A 103 -8.19 -12.86 -7.41
CA SER A 103 -8.73 -11.72 -8.14
C SER A 103 -9.63 -10.86 -7.26
N SER A 104 -9.75 -9.60 -7.59
CA SER A 104 -10.69 -8.65 -7.00
C SER A 104 -11.49 -7.98 -8.10
N THR A 105 -12.64 -7.40 -7.75
CA THR A 105 -13.30 -6.43 -8.62
C THR A 105 -12.35 -5.25 -8.89
N PRO A 106 -12.39 -4.66 -10.09
CA PRO A 106 -11.54 -3.51 -10.40
C PRO A 106 -11.65 -2.41 -9.33
N TYR A 107 -10.54 -1.74 -9.08
CA TYR A 107 -10.50 -0.57 -8.21
C TYR A 107 -10.74 0.70 -9.03
N THR A 108 -11.49 1.63 -8.46
CA THR A 108 -11.61 2.98 -9.01
C THR A 108 -10.30 3.76 -8.81
N PRO A 109 -10.10 4.90 -9.52
CA PRO A 109 -8.94 5.76 -9.26
C PRO A 109 -8.81 6.16 -7.79
N GLY A 110 -9.89 6.55 -7.14
CA GLY A 110 -9.89 6.90 -5.71
C GLY A 110 -9.54 5.72 -4.81
N GLU A 111 -10.03 4.51 -5.10
CA GLU A 111 -9.68 3.30 -4.36
C GLU A 111 -8.20 2.91 -4.53
N LEU A 112 -7.60 3.14 -5.71
CA LEU A 112 -6.17 2.93 -5.90
C LEU A 112 -5.33 3.86 -5.03
N TRP A 113 -5.76 5.10 -4.86
CA TRP A 113 -5.06 6.09 -4.03
C TRP A 113 -5.32 5.93 -2.53
N ALA A 114 -6.57 5.73 -2.13
CA ALA A 114 -7.00 5.70 -0.73
C ALA A 114 -7.02 4.31 -0.11
N GLY A 115 -7.06 3.27 -0.93
CA GLY A 115 -7.47 1.92 -0.55
C GLY A 115 -9.00 1.78 -0.54
N ARG A 116 -9.47 0.57 -0.81
CA ARG A 116 -10.90 0.27 -0.77
C ARG A 116 -11.41 0.36 0.67
N GLN A 117 -12.54 1.02 0.83
CA GLN A 117 -13.18 1.18 2.13
C GLN A 117 -14.31 0.16 2.27
N THR A 118 -14.44 -0.44 3.44
CA THR A 118 -15.52 -1.37 3.77
C THR A 118 -16.24 -0.89 5.02
N GLN A 119 -17.55 -0.83 4.98
CA GLN A 119 -18.35 -0.48 6.16
C GLN A 119 -18.14 -1.51 7.27
N GLY A 120 -17.97 -1.05 8.50
CA GLY A 120 -17.70 -1.89 9.67
C GLY A 120 -16.20 -2.18 9.91
N GLU A 121 -15.32 -1.77 9.00
CA GLU A 121 -13.88 -1.75 9.31
C GLU A 121 -13.56 -0.54 10.18
N ASP A 122 -13.07 -0.79 11.37
CA ASP A 122 -12.61 0.28 12.27
C ASP A 122 -11.20 0.74 11.87
N SER A 123 -11.08 2.03 11.62
CA SER A 123 -9.80 2.67 11.38
C SER A 123 -9.83 4.11 11.89
N PRO A 124 -9.40 4.36 13.13
CA PRO A 124 -9.43 5.69 13.75
C PRO A 124 -8.60 6.71 12.97
N HIS A 125 -7.67 6.25 12.11
CA HIS A 125 -6.78 7.10 11.32
C HIS A 125 -7.33 7.43 9.93
N ARG A 126 -8.45 6.84 9.49
CA ARG A 126 -8.91 6.94 8.09
C ARG A 126 -9.24 8.37 7.68
N LEU A 127 -9.97 9.11 8.51
CA LEU A 127 -10.30 10.51 8.20
C LEU A 127 -9.06 11.40 8.09
N ALA A 128 -8.08 11.20 8.97
CA ALA A 128 -6.83 11.95 8.93
C ALA A 128 -6.04 11.60 7.65
N TYR A 129 -5.98 10.32 7.29
CA TYR A 129 -5.32 9.84 6.08
C TYR A 129 -5.96 10.42 4.82
N LEU A 130 -7.29 10.33 4.66
CA LEU A 130 -8.02 10.88 3.51
C LEU A 130 -7.85 12.40 3.42
N THR A 131 -7.90 13.11 4.55
CA THR A 131 -7.71 14.55 4.59
C THR A 131 -6.32 14.95 4.11
N ASP A 132 -5.28 14.24 4.56
CA ASP A 132 -3.90 14.51 4.11
C ASP A 132 -3.70 14.14 2.63
N LEU A 133 -4.29 13.04 2.18
CA LEU A 133 -4.24 12.61 0.78
C LEU A 133 -4.87 13.66 -0.14
N ILE A 134 -6.11 14.11 0.16
CA ILE A 134 -6.81 15.16 -0.60
C ILE A 134 -5.98 16.44 -0.64
N ARG A 135 -5.43 16.85 0.50
CA ARG A 135 -4.57 18.05 0.57
C ARG A 135 -3.34 17.92 -0.35
N ARG A 136 -2.70 16.75 -0.41
CA ARG A 136 -1.55 16.50 -1.31
C ARG A 136 -1.98 16.52 -2.78
N ARG A 137 -3.12 15.93 -3.13
CA ARG A 137 -3.64 15.92 -4.50
C ARG A 137 -4.03 17.31 -4.98
N ARG A 138 -4.67 18.13 -4.13
CA ARG A 138 -4.97 19.53 -4.44
C ARG A 138 -3.71 20.34 -4.73
N ARG A 139 -2.63 20.16 -3.95
CA ARG A 139 -1.34 20.80 -4.23
C ARG A 139 -0.72 20.35 -5.56
N ALA A 140 -0.87 19.06 -5.89
CA ALA A 140 -0.42 18.55 -7.19
C ALA A 140 -1.20 19.23 -8.34
N LEU A 141 -2.53 19.31 -8.23
CA LEU A 141 -3.39 20.00 -9.20
C LEU A 141 -2.95 21.47 -9.39
N GLU A 142 -2.76 22.22 -8.29
CA GLU A 142 -2.26 23.59 -8.36
C GLU A 142 -0.90 23.71 -9.05
N GLY A 143 -0.02 22.72 -8.86
CA GLY A 143 1.27 22.65 -9.55
C GLY A 143 1.10 22.39 -11.04
N MET A 144 0.20 21.50 -11.42
CA MET A 144 -0.11 21.19 -12.82
C MET A 144 -0.72 22.42 -13.54
N GLU A 145 -1.62 23.13 -12.87
CA GLU A 145 -2.26 24.36 -13.43
C GLU A 145 -1.26 25.50 -13.66
N ARG A 146 -0.21 25.58 -12.85
CA ARG A 146 0.86 26.59 -12.96
C ARG A 146 1.94 26.21 -13.96
N GLY A 147 1.92 25.01 -14.51
CA GLY A 147 2.89 24.55 -15.51
C GLY A 147 2.81 25.38 -16.80
N SER A 148 3.90 25.44 -17.56
CA SER A 148 3.98 26.20 -18.81
C SER A 148 3.10 25.67 -19.95
N ALA A 149 2.71 24.39 -19.88
CA ALA A 149 1.83 23.74 -20.84
C ALA A 149 0.93 22.73 -20.12
N PRO A 150 -0.13 23.20 -19.41
CA PRO A 150 -1.03 22.30 -18.71
C PRO A 150 -1.75 21.36 -19.68
N ASP A 151 -1.73 20.07 -19.38
CA ASP A 151 -2.54 19.07 -20.11
C ASP A 151 -3.98 19.09 -19.59
N PRO A 152 -4.98 19.49 -20.40
CA PRO A 152 -6.38 19.55 -19.95
C PRO A 152 -6.93 18.20 -19.52
N ALA A 153 -6.51 17.10 -20.17
CA ALA A 153 -6.97 15.76 -19.81
C ALA A 153 -6.42 15.32 -18.46
N ALA A 154 -5.13 15.56 -18.20
CA ALA A 154 -4.50 15.28 -16.91
C ALA A 154 -5.12 16.13 -15.79
N LEU A 155 -5.41 17.42 -16.04
CA LEU A 155 -6.09 18.29 -15.08
C LEU A 155 -7.50 17.79 -14.76
N ALA A 156 -8.27 17.37 -15.77
CA ALA A 156 -9.61 16.84 -15.58
C ALA A 156 -9.59 15.53 -14.78
N ALA A 157 -8.65 14.63 -15.08
CA ALA A 157 -8.47 13.39 -14.32
C ALA A 157 -8.10 13.64 -12.85
N GLU A 158 -7.22 14.62 -12.59
CA GLU A 158 -6.81 14.97 -11.23
C GLU A 158 -7.97 15.58 -10.42
N ARG A 159 -8.80 16.44 -11.05
CA ARG A 159 -10.01 16.98 -10.42
C ARG A 159 -11.01 15.87 -10.08
N ALA A 160 -11.28 14.97 -11.04
CA ALA A 160 -12.19 13.84 -10.83
C ALA A 160 -11.70 12.92 -9.69
N LEU A 161 -10.39 12.68 -9.58
CA LEU A 161 -9.79 11.94 -8.48
C LEU A 161 -10.04 12.63 -7.14
N ILE A 162 -9.83 13.94 -7.06
CA ILE A 162 -10.07 14.72 -5.83
C ILE A 162 -11.54 14.64 -5.42
N ASP A 163 -12.47 14.81 -6.36
CA ASP A 163 -13.91 14.72 -6.09
C ASP A 163 -14.30 13.33 -5.56
N GLU A 164 -13.75 12.27 -6.14
CA GLU A 164 -13.96 10.89 -5.67
C GLU A 164 -13.42 10.66 -4.26
N LEU A 165 -12.22 11.18 -3.95
CA LEU A 165 -11.62 11.07 -2.61
C LEU A 165 -12.45 11.85 -1.57
N GLU A 166 -13.03 12.98 -1.94
CA GLU A 166 -13.90 13.75 -1.06
C GLU A 166 -15.22 13.03 -0.81
N ALA A 167 -15.83 12.46 -1.84
CA ALA A 167 -17.01 11.62 -1.70
C ALA A 167 -16.75 10.41 -0.79
N THR A 168 -15.60 9.75 -0.97
CA THR A 168 -15.16 8.65 -0.11
C THR A 168 -15.01 9.11 1.35
N LYS A 169 -14.45 10.28 1.60
CA LYS A 169 -14.30 10.85 2.94
C LYS A 169 -15.65 11.15 3.59
N GLU A 170 -16.60 11.71 2.84
CA GLU A 170 -17.95 11.98 3.38
C GLU A 170 -18.70 10.67 3.67
N THR A 171 -18.62 9.67 2.78
CA THR A 171 -19.17 8.33 3.01
C THR A 171 -18.59 7.72 4.29
N TRP A 172 -17.28 7.78 4.47
CA TRP A 172 -16.63 7.28 5.67
C TRP A 172 -17.15 7.94 6.95
N LYS A 173 -17.37 9.26 6.95
CA LYS A 173 -17.96 9.98 8.09
C LYS A 173 -19.36 9.47 8.46
N THR A 174 -20.15 9.06 7.47
CA THR A 174 -21.49 8.51 7.75
C THR A 174 -21.43 7.14 8.40
N TRP A 175 -20.42 6.34 8.09
CA TRP A 175 -20.22 5.01 8.69
C TRP A 175 -19.72 5.05 10.13
N GLN A 176 -19.16 6.18 10.57
CA GLN A 176 -18.67 6.39 11.93
C GLN A 176 -19.75 6.87 12.91
N ARG A 177 -20.96 7.17 12.43
CA ARG A 177 -22.12 7.60 13.22
C ARG A 177 -22.99 6.42 13.63
#